data_0c0aaf6b422d8e71b36ee36eadeaded0
#
_entry.id   0c0aaf6b422d8e71b36ee36eadeaded0
#
_cell.length_a   1.000
_cell.length_b   1.000
_cell.length_c   1.000
_cell.angle_alpha   90.00
_cell.angle_beta   90.00
_cell.angle_gamma   90.00
#
_symmetry.space_group_name_H-M   'P 1'
#
loop_
_entity.id
_entity.type
_entity.pdbx_description
1 polymer ?
#
loop_
_entity_poly.entity_id
_entity_poly.type
_entity_poly.pdbx_seq_one_letter_code
_entity_poly.pdbx_strand_id
1 'polypeptide(L)'
;FFSLILIKIETKSIFNQEKLSGKNFLSDVKVGFDYLLSNSTIRVMAVVVSLSNLIISPYYIYIVMFVKEVMNQSSQALGLVLGISSLGALIGSLSASFLLKLFNFGKLIVIILFLDTIFRLMLPFSTYIFILIPLLGLTYMTQSILNIAIITLRQKKCSEHMLGRVNSVFKTMVFAFRPIGLFLGGILLENKGGFYALTISAVLFIPLVLYILKNRFYQDVRLINLIMLVIHSNGQCELHPVKLT
;
A
#
# COMPACT_ATOMS: atom_id res chain seq x y z
N PHE A 1 -21.12 -15.05 3.60
CA PHE A 1 -22.35 -15.23 4.40
C PHE A 1 -22.16 -16.31 5.49
N PHE A 2 -21.57 -17.46 5.22
CA PHE A 2 -21.37 -18.55 6.19
C PHE A 2 -20.46 -18.18 7.37
N SER A 3 -19.47 -17.33 7.18
CA SER A 3 -18.53 -16.92 8.26
C SER A 3 -19.17 -16.04 9.34
N LEU A 4 -20.25 -15.33 9.02
CA LEU A 4 -20.98 -14.48 9.97
C LEU A 4 -21.85 -15.28 10.97
N ILE A 5 -22.21 -16.52 10.61
CA ILE A 5 -23.04 -17.38 11.47
C ILE A 5 -22.20 -18.03 12.59
N LEU A 6 -20.88 -18.17 12.39
CA LEU A 6 -19.99 -18.82 13.34
C LEU A 6 -19.32 -17.88 14.36
N ILE A 7 -19.44 -16.56 14.15
CA ILE A 7 -18.82 -15.57 15.06
C ILE A 7 -19.89 -15.04 16.01
N LYS A 8 -20.09 -15.71 17.14
CA LYS A 8 -20.84 -15.16 18.28
C LYS A 8 -19.93 -14.15 18.98
N ILE A 9 -19.90 -12.93 18.44
CA ILE A 9 -19.16 -11.81 19.07
C ILE A 9 -20.05 -11.28 20.19
N GLU A 10 -19.71 -11.59 21.43
CA GLU A 10 -20.18 -10.79 22.57
C GLU A 10 -19.54 -9.39 22.46
N THR A 11 -20.15 -8.52 21.68
CA THR A 11 -19.80 -7.10 21.69
C THR A 11 -20.31 -6.50 22.98
N LYS A 12 -19.47 -6.45 24.02
CA LYS A 12 -19.63 -5.44 25.05
C LYS A 12 -19.47 -4.09 24.35
N SER A 13 -20.59 -3.50 23.93
CA SER A 13 -20.61 -2.20 23.30
C SER A 13 -20.24 -1.13 24.32
N ILE A 14 -18.95 -0.82 24.42
CA ILE A 14 -18.47 0.42 25.04
C ILE A 14 -18.61 1.56 23.98
N PHE A 15 -19.69 1.54 23.23
CA PHE A 15 -20.05 2.66 22.36
C PHE A 15 -21.01 3.55 23.13
N ASN A 16 -20.49 4.56 23.82
CA ASN A 16 -21.27 5.77 24.05
C ASN A 16 -21.62 6.29 22.66
N GLN A 17 -22.89 6.13 22.28
CA GLN A 17 -23.47 6.76 21.09
C GLN A 17 -23.53 8.28 21.34
N GLU A 18 -22.41 8.97 21.23
CA GLU A 18 -22.48 10.40 20.95
C GLU A 18 -23.13 10.55 19.58
N LYS A 19 -24.32 11.17 19.56
CA LYS A 19 -25.06 11.51 18.36
C LYS A 19 -24.11 12.13 17.34
N LEU A 20 -23.92 11.47 16.19
CA LEU A 20 -23.18 11.99 15.05
C LEU A 20 -23.88 13.28 14.54
N SER A 21 -23.52 14.41 15.12
CA SER A 21 -23.87 15.72 14.59
C SER A 21 -22.93 15.99 13.41
N GLY A 22 -23.46 16.44 12.28
CA GLY A 22 -22.65 16.73 11.09
C GLY A 22 -21.52 17.75 11.35
N LYS A 23 -21.65 18.61 12.38
CA LYS A 23 -20.57 19.51 12.86
C LYS A 23 -19.41 18.74 13.48
N ASN A 24 -19.68 17.63 14.15
CA ASN A 24 -18.64 16.81 14.77
C ASN A 24 -17.86 16.02 13.70
N PHE A 25 -18.52 15.60 12.60
CA PHE A 25 -17.86 14.87 11.50
C PHE A 25 -16.77 15.71 10.81
N LEU A 26 -17.09 16.94 10.42
CA LEU A 26 -16.10 17.83 9.78
C LEU A 26 -14.95 18.18 10.72
N SER A 27 -15.25 18.36 12.02
CA SER A 27 -14.24 18.56 13.04
C SER A 27 -13.33 17.33 13.18
N ASP A 28 -13.88 16.12 13.18
CA ASP A 28 -13.12 14.88 13.26
C ASP A 28 -12.23 14.65 12.03
N VAL A 29 -12.73 14.98 10.84
CA VAL A 29 -11.92 14.94 9.60
C VAL A 29 -10.77 15.92 9.69
N LYS A 30 -11.01 17.16 10.16
CA LYS A 30 -9.96 18.17 10.33
C LYS A 30 -8.89 17.70 11.33
N VAL A 31 -9.30 17.21 12.50
CA VAL A 31 -8.37 16.68 13.51
C VAL A 31 -7.52 15.52 12.96
N GLY A 32 -8.14 14.59 12.20
CA GLY A 32 -7.42 13.50 11.54
C GLY A 32 -6.45 13.99 10.48
N PHE A 33 -6.80 15.03 9.73
CA PHE A 33 -5.95 15.64 8.70
C PHE A 33 -4.77 16.39 9.33
N ASP A 34 -5.01 17.19 10.36
CA ASP A 34 -3.96 17.91 11.09
C ASP A 34 -2.96 16.95 11.73
N TYR A 35 -3.45 15.83 12.29
CA TYR A 35 -2.59 14.76 12.81
C TYR A 35 -1.75 14.11 11.72
N LEU A 36 -2.34 13.82 10.56
CA LEU A 36 -1.64 13.26 9.39
C LEU A 36 -0.53 14.20 8.91
N LEU A 37 -0.79 15.51 8.85
CA LEU A 37 0.18 16.51 8.41
C LEU A 37 1.29 16.74 9.45
N SER A 38 0.99 16.70 10.74
CA SER A 38 1.96 16.89 11.80
C SER A 38 2.95 15.74 11.94
N ASN A 39 2.51 14.49 11.63
CA ASN A 39 3.36 13.31 11.72
C ASN A 39 4.13 13.08 10.40
N SER A 40 5.42 13.38 10.39
CA SER A 40 6.30 13.25 9.22
C SER A 40 6.20 11.87 8.56
N THR A 41 6.25 10.79 9.35
CA THR A 41 6.18 9.42 8.85
C THR A 41 4.84 9.12 8.15
N ILE A 42 3.71 9.48 8.76
CA ILE A 42 2.37 9.23 8.22
C ILE A 42 2.14 10.08 6.97
N ARG A 43 2.62 11.32 6.97
CA ARG A 43 2.54 12.23 5.81
C ARG A 43 3.29 11.67 4.60
N VAL A 44 4.55 11.23 4.79
CA VAL A 44 5.33 10.62 3.69
C VAL A 44 4.64 9.36 3.16
N MET A 45 4.12 8.51 4.05
CA MET A 45 3.34 7.33 3.64
C MET A 45 2.10 7.71 2.84
N ALA A 46 1.35 8.72 3.28
CA ALA A 46 0.14 9.18 2.58
C ALA A 46 0.48 9.67 1.16
N VAL A 47 1.52 10.48 0.99
CA VAL A 47 1.98 10.96 -0.32
C VAL A 47 2.41 9.80 -1.21
N VAL A 48 3.27 8.91 -0.71
CA VAL A 48 3.78 7.78 -1.50
C VAL A 48 2.66 6.85 -1.93
N VAL A 49 1.76 6.48 -1.00
CA VAL A 49 0.65 5.57 -1.32
C VAL A 49 -0.37 6.22 -2.26
N SER A 50 -0.62 7.54 -2.13
CA SER A 50 -1.51 8.27 -3.05
C SER A 50 -0.95 8.31 -4.47
N LEU A 51 0.34 8.64 -4.63
CA LEU A 51 1.02 8.64 -5.93
C LEU A 51 1.13 7.22 -6.51
N SER A 52 1.42 6.21 -5.67
CA SER A 52 1.38 4.81 -6.10
C SER A 52 -0.01 4.40 -6.62
N ASN A 53 -1.10 4.80 -5.95
CA ASN A 53 -2.46 4.50 -6.40
C ASN A 53 -2.80 5.20 -7.72
N LEU A 54 -2.30 6.42 -7.95
CA LEU A 54 -2.46 7.11 -9.22
C LEU A 54 -1.83 6.30 -10.36
N ILE A 55 -0.65 5.76 -10.15
CA ILE A 55 0.09 4.99 -11.17
C ILE A 55 -0.49 3.57 -11.33
N ILE A 56 -0.88 2.91 -10.24
CA ILE A 56 -1.34 1.51 -10.24
C ILE A 56 -2.79 1.39 -10.73
N SER A 57 -3.64 2.39 -10.51
CA SER A 57 -5.07 2.26 -10.81
C SER A 57 -5.36 1.83 -12.26
N PRO A 58 -4.71 2.35 -13.31
CA PRO A 58 -4.94 1.92 -14.69
C PRO A 58 -4.19 0.63 -15.05
N TYR A 59 -3.32 0.13 -14.19
CA TYR A 59 -2.41 -0.98 -14.48
C TYR A 59 -3.14 -2.27 -14.87
N TYR A 60 -4.29 -2.54 -14.25
CA TYR A 60 -5.12 -3.68 -14.61
C TYR A 60 -5.59 -3.60 -16.07
N ILE A 61 -6.03 -2.43 -16.51
CA ILE A 61 -6.47 -2.21 -17.90
C ILE A 61 -5.29 -2.40 -18.86
N TYR A 62 -4.11 -1.92 -18.48
CA TYR A 62 -2.89 -2.10 -19.29
C TYR A 62 -2.52 -3.57 -19.46
N ILE A 63 -2.61 -4.38 -18.41
CA ILE A 63 -2.36 -5.83 -18.48
C ILE A 63 -3.39 -6.52 -19.41
N VAL A 64 -4.67 -6.15 -19.28
CA VAL A 64 -5.73 -6.70 -20.15
C VAL A 64 -5.44 -6.41 -21.62
N MET A 65 -5.12 -5.16 -21.96
CA MET A 65 -4.81 -4.74 -23.33
C MET A 65 -3.50 -5.37 -23.82
N PHE A 66 -2.48 -5.45 -22.98
CA PHE A 66 -1.22 -6.09 -23.31
C PHE A 66 -1.41 -7.57 -23.66
N VAL A 67 -2.16 -8.33 -22.88
CA VAL A 67 -2.42 -9.75 -23.14
C VAL A 67 -3.27 -9.93 -24.39
N LYS A 68 -4.29 -9.09 -24.61
CA LYS A 68 -5.21 -9.21 -25.75
C LYS A 68 -4.64 -8.70 -27.06
N GLU A 69 -4.03 -7.52 -27.05
CA GLU A 69 -3.63 -6.82 -28.27
C GLU A 69 -2.17 -7.07 -28.64
N VAL A 70 -1.27 -7.10 -27.65
CA VAL A 70 0.16 -7.30 -27.92
C VAL A 70 0.50 -8.78 -28.01
N MET A 71 -0.03 -9.59 -27.08
CA MET A 71 0.23 -11.03 -27.06
C MET A 71 -0.78 -11.85 -27.88
N ASN A 72 -1.85 -11.23 -28.43
CA ASN A 72 -2.93 -11.87 -29.20
C ASN A 72 -3.55 -13.08 -28.50
N GLN A 73 -3.78 -12.99 -27.19
CA GLN A 73 -4.27 -14.10 -26.39
C GLN A 73 -5.78 -14.04 -26.16
N SER A 74 -6.40 -15.22 -25.96
CA SER A 74 -7.83 -15.35 -25.69
C SER A 74 -8.20 -14.79 -24.30
N SER A 75 -9.50 -14.51 -24.10
CA SER A 75 -10.02 -14.11 -22.79
C SER A 75 -9.86 -15.19 -21.71
N GLN A 76 -9.86 -16.47 -22.11
CA GLN A 76 -9.60 -17.59 -21.21
C GLN A 76 -8.14 -17.59 -20.75
N ALA A 77 -7.18 -17.36 -21.65
CA ALA A 77 -5.78 -17.22 -21.31
C ALA A 77 -5.54 -16.03 -20.36
N LEU A 78 -6.21 -14.89 -20.59
CA LEU A 78 -6.18 -13.75 -19.67
C LEU A 78 -6.70 -14.15 -18.28
N GLY A 79 -7.80 -14.89 -18.20
CA GLY A 79 -8.34 -15.38 -16.92
C GLY A 79 -7.33 -16.26 -16.17
N LEU A 80 -6.62 -17.15 -16.86
CA LEU A 80 -5.56 -17.97 -16.28
C LEU A 80 -4.37 -17.13 -15.82
N VAL A 81 -3.93 -16.16 -16.63
CA VAL A 81 -2.85 -15.23 -16.26
C VAL A 81 -3.18 -14.52 -14.94
N LEU A 82 -4.36 -13.90 -14.85
CA LEU A 82 -4.76 -13.16 -13.66
C LEU A 82 -5.00 -14.09 -12.46
N GLY A 83 -5.65 -15.23 -12.68
CA GLY A 83 -5.95 -16.22 -11.64
C GLY A 83 -4.70 -16.80 -11.02
N ILE A 84 -3.78 -17.32 -11.80
CA ILE A 84 -2.55 -17.95 -11.31
C ILE A 84 -1.63 -16.87 -10.67
N SER A 85 -1.49 -15.71 -11.32
CA SER A 85 -0.67 -14.62 -10.77
C SER A 85 -1.19 -14.11 -9.42
N SER A 86 -2.49 -14.20 -9.14
CA SER A 86 -3.07 -13.80 -7.86
C SER A 86 -2.57 -14.63 -6.67
N LEU A 87 -2.05 -15.85 -6.90
CA LEU A 87 -1.37 -16.65 -5.87
C LEU A 87 -0.16 -15.91 -5.30
N GLY A 88 0.48 -15.04 -6.08
CA GLY A 88 1.53 -14.16 -5.60
C GLY A 88 1.07 -13.27 -4.45
N ALA A 89 -0.13 -12.67 -4.54
CA ALA A 89 -0.68 -11.87 -3.44
C ALA A 89 -0.96 -12.70 -2.19
N LEU A 90 -1.40 -13.95 -2.35
CA LEU A 90 -1.59 -14.89 -1.24
C LEU A 90 -0.26 -15.18 -0.54
N ILE A 91 0.77 -15.58 -1.31
CA ILE A 91 2.12 -15.84 -0.79
C ILE A 91 2.68 -14.59 -0.11
N GLY A 92 2.51 -13.42 -0.72
CA GLY A 92 2.93 -12.13 -0.16
C GLY A 92 2.27 -11.83 1.18
N SER A 93 0.96 -12.06 1.30
CA SER A 93 0.25 -11.82 2.55
C SER A 93 0.69 -12.76 3.69
N LEU A 94 0.94 -14.03 3.38
CA LEU A 94 1.43 -15.01 4.36
C LEU A 94 2.87 -14.72 4.79
N SER A 95 3.73 -14.31 3.86
CA SER A 95 5.14 -14.00 4.14
C SER A 95 5.34 -12.65 4.82
N ALA A 96 4.40 -11.71 4.67
CA ALA A 96 4.52 -10.34 5.19
C ALA A 96 4.81 -10.30 6.69
N SER A 97 4.08 -11.08 7.50
CA SER A 97 4.26 -11.13 8.96
C SER A 97 5.65 -11.63 9.37
N PHE A 98 6.21 -12.59 8.63
CA PHE A 98 7.56 -13.11 8.84
C PHE A 98 8.61 -12.06 8.46
N LEU A 99 8.48 -11.42 7.30
CA LEU A 99 9.39 -10.38 6.84
C LEU A 99 9.40 -9.17 7.76
N LEU A 100 8.25 -8.78 8.31
CA LEU A 100 8.13 -7.69 9.28
C LEU A 100 8.79 -7.98 10.63
N LYS A 101 9.04 -9.24 10.97
CA LYS A 101 9.83 -9.63 12.14
C LYS A 101 11.34 -9.60 11.87
N LEU A 102 11.75 -9.94 10.64
CA LEU A 102 13.17 -10.01 10.25
C LEU A 102 13.76 -8.64 9.89
N PHE A 103 12.98 -7.78 9.27
CA PHE A 103 13.45 -6.50 8.74
C PHE A 103 12.79 -5.32 9.44
N ASN A 104 13.53 -4.24 9.56
CA ASN A 104 12.99 -2.95 9.96
C ASN A 104 11.96 -2.46 8.94
N PHE A 105 10.82 -1.91 9.37
CA PHE A 105 9.73 -1.45 8.51
C PHE A 105 10.21 -0.56 7.36
N GLY A 106 11.04 0.44 7.64
CA GLY A 106 11.55 1.35 6.61
C GLY A 106 12.43 0.65 5.59
N LYS A 107 13.31 -0.26 6.04
CA LYS A 107 14.18 -1.05 5.17
C LYS A 107 13.35 -2.00 4.30
N LEU A 108 12.37 -2.67 4.88
CA LEU A 108 11.48 -3.57 4.16
C LEU A 108 10.71 -2.83 3.07
N ILE A 109 10.08 -1.69 3.38
CA ILE A 109 9.32 -0.88 2.42
C ILE A 109 10.19 -0.46 1.24
N VAL A 110 11.41 0.00 1.49
CA VAL A 110 12.34 0.42 0.44
C VAL A 110 12.74 -0.76 -0.46
N ILE A 111 13.14 -1.89 0.14
CA ILE A 111 13.55 -3.09 -0.61
C ILE A 111 12.40 -3.59 -1.47
N ILE A 112 11.20 -3.71 -0.91
CA ILE A 112 10.05 -4.25 -1.62
C ILE A 112 9.58 -3.29 -2.73
N LEU A 113 9.59 -1.97 -2.50
CA LEU A 113 9.30 -0.99 -3.56
C LEU A 113 10.32 -1.05 -4.70
N PHE A 114 11.59 -1.24 -4.39
CA PHE A 114 12.63 -1.40 -5.40
C PHE A 114 12.41 -2.67 -6.23
N LEU A 115 12.13 -3.79 -5.58
CA LEU A 115 11.80 -5.05 -6.26
C LEU A 115 10.52 -4.93 -7.10
N ASP A 116 9.46 -4.31 -6.57
CA ASP A 116 8.22 -4.05 -7.30
C ASP A 116 8.46 -3.25 -8.58
N THR A 117 9.31 -2.22 -8.49
CA THR A 117 9.69 -1.40 -9.66
C THR A 117 10.43 -2.23 -10.71
N ILE A 118 11.37 -3.09 -10.31
CA ILE A 118 12.09 -3.97 -11.24
C ILE A 118 11.13 -4.93 -11.94
N PHE A 119 10.27 -5.61 -11.17
CA PHE A 119 9.32 -6.55 -11.75
C PHE A 119 8.36 -5.87 -12.73
N ARG A 120 7.88 -4.66 -12.41
CA ARG A 120 7.04 -3.87 -13.32
C ARG A 120 7.74 -3.44 -14.59
N LEU A 121 9.03 -3.06 -14.50
CA LEU A 121 9.84 -2.71 -15.68
C LEU A 121 10.05 -3.90 -16.60
N MET A 122 10.10 -5.12 -16.07
CA MET A 122 10.27 -6.33 -16.88
C MET A 122 8.96 -6.78 -17.56
N LEU A 123 7.77 -6.40 -17.06
CA LEU A 123 6.48 -6.87 -17.60
C LEU A 123 6.25 -6.57 -19.08
N PRO A 124 6.54 -5.35 -19.60
CA PRO A 124 6.33 -5.06 -21.03
C PRO A 124 7.18 -5.95 -21.95
N PHE A 125 8.29 -6.47 -21.47
CA PHE A 125 9.21 -7.31 -22.23
C PHE A 125 8.88 -8.81 -22.14
N SER A 126 7.84 -9.18 -21.39
CA SER A 126 7.38 -10.57 -21.32
C SER A 126 6.59 -10.94 -22.59
N THR A 127 7.25 -11.59 -23.56
CA THR A 127 6.62 -12.01 -24.83
C THR A 127 5.79 -13.27 -24.69
N TYR A 128 6.03 -14.08 -23.66
CA TYR A 128 5.37 -15.38 -23.43
C TYR A 128 4.56 -15.36 -22.14
N ILE A 129 3.38 -16.00 -22.18
CA ILE A 129 2.50 -16.14 -21.00
C ILE A 129 3.22 -16.79 -19.81
N PHE A 130 4.07 -17.77 -20.05
CA PHE A 130 4.84 -18.48 -19.02
C PHE A 130 5.84 -17.57 -18.28
N ILE A 131 6.27 -16.47 -18.90
CA ILE A 131 7.11 -15.45 -18.29
C ILE A 131 6.24 -14.39 -17.60
N LEU A 132 5.12 -14.02 -18.21
CA LEU A 132 4.19 -13.02 -17.70
C LEU A 132 3.57 -13.43 -16.36
N ILE A 133 3.11 -14.69 -16.24
CA ILE A 133 2.45 -15.20 -15.04
C ILE A 133 3.32 -15.08 -13.78
N PRO A 134 4.54 -15.63 -13.73
CA PRO A 134 5.37 -15.51 -12.52
C PRO A 134 5.77 -14.06 -12.25
N LEU A 135 6.05 -13.28 -13.29
CA LEU A 135 6.46 -11.89 -13.15
C LEU A 135 5.32 -11.02 -12.57
N LEU A 136 4.11 -11.20 -13.07
CA LEU A 136 2.91 -10.56 -12.55
C LEU A 136 2.59 -11.05 -11.13
N GLY A 137 2.81 -12.34 -10.85
CA GLY A 137 2.70 -12.92 -9.51
C GLY A 137 3.66 -12.28 -8.51
N LEU A 138 4.91 -12.02 -8.92
CA LEU A 138 5.88 -11.32 -8.10
C LEU A 138 5.47 -9.86 -7.82
N THR A 139 4.88 -9.16 -8.79
CA THR A 139 4.34 -7.81 -8.55
C THR A 139 3.17 -7.82 -7.56
N TYR A 140 2.27 -8.80 -7.63
CA TYR A 140 1.18 -8.94 -6.67
C TYR A 140 1.69 -9.33 -5.27
N MET A 141 2.74 -10.15 -5.20
CA MET A 141 3.41 -10.50 -3.95
C MET A 141 4.01 -9.26 -3.27
N THR A 142 4.82 -8.49 -3.99
CA THR A 142 5.45 -7.27 -3.47
C THR A 142 4.40 -6.25 -3.03
N GLN A 143 3.35 -6.05 -3.82
CA GLN A 143 2.26 -5.14 -3.50
C GLN A 143 1.49 -5.56 -2.24
N SER A 144 1.26 -6.86 -2.04
CA SER A 144 0.61 -7.39 -0.83
C SER A 144 1.46 -7.14 0.42
N ILE A 145 2.77 -7.42 0.35
CA ILE A 145 3.73 -7.17 1.44
C ILE A 145 3.76 -5.67 1.79
N LEU A 146 3.87 -4.80 0.78
CA LEU A 146 3.86 -3.34 0.98
C LEU A 146 2.59 -2.85 1.67
N ASN A 147 1.43 -3.32 1.23
CA ASN A 147 0.16 -2.93 1.80
C ASN A 147 0.08 -3.29 3.29
N ILE A 148 0.46 -4.52 3.66
CA ILE A 148 0.48 -4.98 5.05
C ILE A 148 1.50 -4.18 5.88
N ALA A 149 2.70 -3.96 5.35
CA ALA A 149 3.74 -3.18 6.03
C ALA A 149 3.29 -1.75 6.34
N ILE A 150 2.65 -1.07 5.36
CA ILE A 150 2.14 0.30 5.50
C ILE A 150 1.00 0.36 6.52
N ILE A 151 0.05 -0.58 6.48
CA ILE A 151 -1.05 -0.64 7.45
C ILE A 151 -0.50 -0.86 8.86
N THR A 152 0.40 -1.82 9.04
CA THR A 152 0.99 -2.15 10.36
C THR A 152 1.81 -0.99 10.91
N LEU A 153 2.62 -0.34 10.08
CA LEU A 153 3.42 0.82 10.51
C LEU A 153 2.53 1.98 10.94
N ARG A 154 1.45 2.25 10.19
CA ARG A 154 0.48 3.30 10.55
C ARG A 154 -0.21 2.99 11.89
N GLN A 155 -0.63 1.74 12.10
CA GLN A 155 -1.24 1.30 13.36
C GLN A 155 -0.27 1.48 14.55
N LYS A 156 1.01 1.21 14.35
CA LYS A 156 2.04 1.40 15.41
C LYS A 156 2.36 2.87 15.70
N LYS A 157 2.16 3.76 14.72
CA LYS A 157 2.48 5.19 14.85
C LYS A 157 1.33 6.05 15.35
N CYS A 158 0.09 5.58 15.20
CA CYS A 158 -1.10 6.30 15.66
C CYS A 158 -1.50 5.82 17.06
N SER A 159 -1.88 6.77 17.93
CA SER A 159 -2.54 6.45 19.19
C SER A 159 -3.91 5.79 18.93
N GLU A 160 -4.34 4.88 19.80
CA GLU A 160 -5.55 4.08 19.59
C GLU A 160 -6.81 4.91 19.33
N HIS A 161 -7.00 6.01 20.09
CA HIS A 161 -8.15 6.90 19.95
C HIS A 161 -8.14 7.74 18.66
N MET A 162 -6.99 7.89 17.98
CA MET A 162 -6.86 8.62 16.72
C MET A 162 -6.89 7.70 15.49
N LEU A 163 -6.71 6.39 15.67
CA LEU A 163 -6.62 5.42 14.57
C LEU A 163 -7.80 5.49 13.60
N GLY A 164 -9.03 5.61 14.11
CA GLY A 164 -10.23 5.69 13.27
C GLY A 164 -10.24 6.94 12.39
N ARG A 165 -9.99 8.12 12.99
CA ARG A 165 -9.97 9.43 12.29
C ARG A 165 -8.86 9.49 11.25
N VAL A 166 -7.65 9.11 11.63
CA VAL A 166 -6.48 9.08 10.72
C VAL A 166 -6.67 8.06 9.59
N ASN A 167 -7.21 6.87 9.88
CA ASN A 167 -7.50 5.86 8.86
C ASN A 167 -8.50 6.35 7.81
N SER A 168 -9.57 7.01 8.23
CA SER A 168 -10.59 7.55 7.32
C SER A 168 -10.00 8.60 6.40
N VAL A 169 -9.28 9.57 6.95
CA VAL A 169 -8.61 10.64 6.18
C VAL A 169 -7.56 10.06 5.24
N PHE A 170 -6.72 9.16 5.72
CA PHE A 170 -5.69 8.51 4.91
C PHE A 170 -6.30 7.74 3.73
N LYS A 171 -7.33 6.92 3.98
CA LYS A 171 -8.01 6.16 2.92
C LYS A 171 -8.68 7.09 1.91
N THR A 172 -9.39 8.13 2.35
CA THR A 172 -10.03 9.10 1.46
C THR A 172 -9.00 9.78 0.57
N MET A 173 -7.89 10.26 1.14
CA MET A 173 -6.80 10.88 0.40
C MET A 173 -6.23 9.90 -0.64
N VAL A 174 -5.88 8.69 -0.22
CA VAL A 174 -5.28 7.67 -1.10
C VAL A 174 -6.22 7.25 -2.22
N PHE A 175 -7.51 7.07 -1.95
CA PHE A 175 -8.48 6.63 -2.95
C PHE A 175 -8.93 7.74 -3.90
N ALA A 176 -8.84 9.01 -3.50
CA ALA A 176 -9.14 10.14 -4.38
C ALA A 176 -8.23 10.19 -5.62
N PHE A 177 -7.01 9.65 -5.54
CA PHE A 177 -6.09 9.59 -6.67
C PHE A 177 -6.41 8.49 -7.69
N ARG A 178 -7.23 7.49 -7.35
CA ARG A 178 -7.56 6.39 -8.28
C ARG A 178 -8.35 6.82 -9.51
N PRO A 179 -9.44 7.60 -9.40
CA PRO A 179 -10.18 8.09 -10.57
C PRO A 179 -9.30 8.93 -11.50
N ILE A 180 -8.44 9.78 -10.91
CA ILE A 180 -7.50 10.60 -11.67
C ILE A 180 -6.52 9.70 -12.43
N GLY A 181 -5.97 8.69 -11.78
CA GLY A 181 -5.06 7.72 -12.40
C GLY A 181 -5.74 6.93 -13.52
N LEU A 182 -6.99 6.49 -13.34
CA LEU A 182 -7.76 5.79 -14.37
C LEU A 182 -8.00 6.68 -15.59
N PHE A 183 -8.37 7.94 -15.38
CA PHE A 183 -8.60 8.90 -16.46
C PHE A 183 -7.31 9.18 -17.27
N LEU A 184 -6.23 9.56 -16.58
CA LEU A 184 -4.94 9.80 -17.22
C LEU A 184 -4.38 8.54 -17.89
N GLY A 185 -4.56 7.40 -17.25
CA GLY A 185 -4.15 6.10 -17.77
C GLY A 185 -4.93 5.68 -19.00
N GLY A 186 -6.22 5.99 -19.08
CA GLY A 186 -7.04 5.77 -20.29
C GLY A 186 -6.53 6.57 -21.48
N ILE A 187 -6.24 7.86 -21.28
CA ILE A 187 -5.66 8.72 -22.32
C ILE A 187 -4.29 8.19 -22.78
N LEU A 188 -3.46 7.74 -21.85
CA LEU A 188 -2.15 7.18 -22.16
C LEU A 188 -2.28 5.90 -23.01
N LEU A 189 -3.21 5.02 -22.65
CA LEU A 189 -3.47 3.78 -23.34
C LEU A 189 -3.97 3.99 -24.77
N GLU A 190 -4.92 4.92 -24.94
CA GLU A 190 -5.47 5.27 -26.26
C GLU A 190 -4.40 5.82 -27.21
N ASN A 191 -3.54 6.71 -26.71
CA ASN A 191 -2.54 7.38 -27.54
C ASN A 191 -1.28 6.54 -27.81
N LYS A 192 -0.90 5.63 -26.91
CA LYS A 192 0.41 4.93 -26.97
C LYS A 192 0.29 3.41 -27.00
N GLY A 193 -0.87 2.84 -26.72
CA GLY A 193 -1.07 1.39 -26.64
C GLY A 193 -0.53 0.75 -25.35
N GLY A 194 -0.85 -0.54 -25.18
CA GLY A 194 -0.61 -1.28 -23.93
C GLY A 194 0.86 -1.41 -23.53
N PHE A 195 1.76 -1.61 -24.49
CA PHE A 195 3.20 -1.75 -24.24
C PHE A 195 3.80 -0.47 -23.62
N TYR A 196 3.57 0.67 -24.27
CA TYR A 196 4.11 1.94 -23.76
C TYR A 196 3.42 2.39 -22.47
N ALA A 197 2.12 2.13 -22.31
CA ALA A 197 1.39 2.43 -21.10
C ALA A 197 1.95 1.68 -19.89
N LEU A 198 2.25 0.39 -20.03
CA LEU A 198 2.93 -0.42 -19.01
C LEU A 198 4.33 0.11 -18.71
N THR A 199 5.14 0.40 -19.74
CA THR A 199 6.51 0.89 -19.57
C THR A 199 6.54 2.23 -18.86
N ILE A 200 5.73 3.21 -19.30
CA ILE A 200 5.67 4.53 -18.68
C ILE A 200 5.21 4.44 -17.23
N SER A 201 4.18 3.64 -16.96
CA SER A 201 3.72 3.45 -15.57
C SER A 201 4.80 2.84 -14.68
N ALA A 202 5.59 1.88 -15.18
CA ALA A 202 6.70 1.30 -14.44
C ALA A 202 7.82 2.32 -14.17
N VAL A 203 8.18 3.14 -15.16
CA VAL A 203 9.20 4.20 -15.02
C VAL A 203 8.78 5.24 -13.98
N LEU A 204 7.49 5.57 -13.90
CA LEU A 204 6.96 6.51 -12.90
C LEU A 204 7.09 6.02 -11.44
N PHE A 205 7.40 4.74 -11.20
CA PHE A 205 7.75 4.27 -9.86
C PHE A 205 9.17 4.67 -9.42
N ILE A 206 10.08 4.93 -10.35
CA ILE A 206 11.47 5.29 -10.03
C ILE A 206 11.55 6.54 -9.14
N PRO A 207 10.91 7.68 -9.50
CA PRO A 207 10.93 8.86 -8.63
C PRO A 207 10.28 8.63 -7.26
N LEU A 208 9.32 7.71 -7.12
CA LEU A 208 8.76 7.36 -5.82
C LEU A 208 9.79 6.65 -4.93
N VAL A 209 10.56 5.72 -5.49
CA VAL A 209 11.65 5.04 -4.78
C VAL A 209 12.70 6.07 -4.36
N LEU A 210 13.11 6.95 -5.27
CA LEU A 210 14.09 8.01 -4.99
C LEU A 210 13.58 9.00 -3.92
N TYR A 211 12.30 9.34 -3.95
CA TYR A 211 11.68 10.21 -2.95
C TYR A 211 11.75 9.59 -1.54
N ILE A 212 11.46 8.29 -1.40
CA ILE A 212 11.55 7.60 -0.11
C ILE A 212 12.99 7.50 0.38
N LEU A 213 13.94 7.22 -0.52
CA LEU A 213 15.36 7.14 -0.18
C LEU A 213 15.92 8.49 0.28
N LYS A 214 15.50 9.60 -0.36
CA LYS A 214 15.93 10.96 -0.01
C LYS A 214 15.34 11.44 1.32
N ASN A 215 14.10 11.07 1.62
CA ASN A 215 13.48 11.41 2.90
C ASN A 215 14.08 10.54 4.01
N ARG A 216 14.34 11.16 5.19
CA ARG A 216 14.81 10.46 6.40
C ARG A 216 13.83 9.41 6.95
N PHE A 217 12.81 9.07 6.17
CA PHE A 217 11.82 8.02 6.47
C PHE A 217 12.47 6.73 6.97
N TYR A 218 13.60 6.37 6.35
CA TYR A 218 14.39 5.21 6.75
C TYR A 218 15.00 5.34 8.15
N GLN A 219 15.44 6.54 8.54
CA GLN A 219 16.08 6.79 9.83
C GLN A 219 15.07 6.89 10.98
N ASP A 220 13.93 7.56 10.78
CA ASP A 220 12.86 7.68 11.76
C ASP A 220 12.27 6.32 12.13
N VAL A 221 12.17 5.42 11.16
CA VAL A 221 11.68 4.05 11.37
C VAL A 221 12.73 3.15 12.04
N ARG A 222 14.02 3.43 11.87
CA ARG A 222 15.12 2.72 12.56
C ARG A 222 15.15 3.04 14.07
N LEU A 223 14.93 4.29 14.45
CA LEU A 223 14.86 4.72 15.85
C LEU A 223 13.74 4.00 16.62
N ILE A 224 12.58 3.79 16.00
CA ILE A 224 11.46 3.08 16.64
C ILE A 224 11.80 1.62 16.95
N ASN A 225 12.48 0.94 16.04
CA ASN A 225 12.89 -0.45 16.29
C ASN A 225 13.95 -0.55 17.38
N LEU A 226 14.86 0.44 17.48
CA LEU A 226 15.83 0.52 18.59
C LEU A 226 15.11 0.75 19.93
N ILE A 227 14.15 1.66 19.98
CA ILE A 227 13.34 1.93 21.18
C ILE A 227 12.51 0.70 21.56
N MET A 228 11.90 0.01 20.58
CA MET A 228 11.15 -1.23 20.84
C MET A 228 12.04 -2.38 21.32
N LEU A 229 13.26 -2.51 20.80
CA LEU A 229 14.25 -3.48 21.29
C LEU A 229 14.67 -3.18 22.72
N VAL A 230 14.89 -1.91 23.05
CA VAL A 230 15.25 -1.47 24.42
C VAL A 230 14.09 -1.67 25.40
N ILE A 231 12.84 -1.39 24.98
CA ILE A 231 11.65 -1.63 25.81
C ILE A 231 11.43 -3.14 26.03
N HIS A 232 11.65 -3.95 25.00
CA HIS A 232 11.49 -5.41 25.08
C HIS A 232 12.60 -6.07 25.93
N SER A 233 13.81 -5.47 25.94
CA SER A 233 14.92 -5.96 26.77
C SER A 233 14.79 -5.56 28.26
N ASN A 234 14.10 -4.46 28.57
CA ASN A 234 14.00 -3.93 29.94
C ASN A 234 12.69 -4.24 30.68
N GLY A 235 11.75 -4.95 30.05
CA GLY A 235 10.56 -5.52 30.73
C GLY A 235 9.61 -4.54 31.44
N GLN A 236 9.76 -3.21 31.23
CA GLN A 236 8.91 -2.20 31.89
C GLN A 236 8.32 -1.23 30.85
N CYS A 237 6.99 -1.24 30.74
CA CYS A 237 6.21 -0.24 30.02
C CYS A 237 6.03 1.01 30.88
N GLU A 238 6.91 1.99 30.76
CA GLU A 238 6.60 3.37 31.14
C GLU A 238 6.76 4.30 29.93
N LEU A 239 5.62 4.73 29.41
CA LEU A 239 5.53 5.73 28.36
C LEU A 239 5.72 7.13 28.97
N HIS A 240 6.94 7.64 28.98
CA HIS A 240 7.18 9.07 29.16
C HIS A 240 7.13 9.79 27.81
N PRO A 241 6.36 10.88 27.70
CA PRO A 241 6.35 11.70 26.48
C PRO A 241 7.66 12.47 26.37
N VAL A 242 8.44 12.14 25.34
CA VAL A 242 9.64 12.93 25.00
C VAL A 242 9.17 14.26 24.41
N LYS A 243 9.33 15.33 25.18
CA LYS A 243 9.28 16.71 24.69
C LYS A 243 10.48 16.94 23.77
N LEU A 244 10.21 17.15 22.49
CA LEU A 244 11.19 17.65 21.54
C LEU A 244 11.19 19.19 21.64
N THR A 245 12.23 19.74 22.17
CA THR A 245 12.61 21.14 21.95
C THR A 245 13.16 21.33 20.55
#